data_9bfa60953f6ec3d75eb8f16d0a2af201
#
_entry.id   9bfa60953f6ec3d75eb8f16d0a2af201
#
_cell.length_a   1.000
_cell.length_b   1.000
_cell.length_c   1.000
_cell.angle_alpha   90.00
_cell.angle_beta   90.00
_cell.angle_gamma   90.00
#
_symmetry.space_group_name_H-M   'P 1'
#
loop_
_entity.id
_entity.type
_entity.pdbx_description
1 polymer ?
#
loop_
_entity_poly.entity_id
_entity_poly.type
_entity_poly.pdbx_seq_one_letter_code
_entity_poly.pdbx_strand_id
1 'polypeptide(L)'
;MNNTECLKTFKINGIESGYNGYFKLDILKYRHSLYRGGSSDTVSRELFVRGDAVVVLLYDLSKEVVVLIEQCRAGALMHAQKIGQNEQAWLLEPVAGMIDFQETPQQAGIRETKEEAGVEINELEYICQYYPSPGACDEILHLYASEIDASLLPEYAGFDTEAEDIKIVQIPFEQARLKLASGQFNVSSTIITLQWFFYQKLAQLKA
;
A
#
# COMPACT_ATOMS: atom_id res chain seq x y z
N MET A 1 -35.71 17.69 -16.83
CA MET A 1 -35.32 17.61 -15.40
C MET A 1 -33.96 18.23 -15.32
N ASN A 2 -33.84 19.45 -14.75
CA ASN A 2 -32.54 20.12 -14.59
C ASN A 2 -31.74 19.38 -13.54
N ASN A 3 -30.73 18.63 -13.97
CA ASN A 3 -29.70 18.06 -13.09
C ASN A 3 -28.81 19.23 -12.63
N THR A 4 -29.23 19.99 -11.63
CA THR A 4 -28.32 20.86 -10.89
C THR A 4 -27.45 19.93 -10.05
N GLU A 5 -26.28 19.57 -10.56
CA GLU A 5 -25.27 18.87 -9.75
C GLU A 5 -25.08 19.66 -8.46
N CYS A 6 -25.44 19.04 -7.34
CA CYS A 6 -25.25 19.64 -6.03
C CYS A 6 -23.72 19.81 -5.82
N LEU A 7 -23.24 21.04 -5.75
CA LEU A 7 -21.83 21.34 -5.56
C LEU A 7 -21.35 20.69 -4.25
N LYS A 8 -20.45 19.73 -4.36
CA LYS A 8 -19.87 19.02 -3.22
C LYS A 8 -18.86 19.94 -2.53
N THR A 9 -19.17 20.37 -1.33
CA THR A 9 -18.31 21.24 -0.52
C THR A 9 -18.14 20.68 0.88
N PHE A 10 -17.04 21.03 1.52
CA PHE A 10 -16.81 20.79 2.94
C PHE A 10 -16.10 21.98 3.57
N LYS A 11 -16.18 22.08 4.90
CA LYS A 11 -15.45 23.04 5.70
C LYS A 11 -14.92 22.36 6.96
N ILE A 12 -13.60 22.42 7.15
CA ILE A 12 -12.95 22.01 8.39
C ILE A 12 -13.16 23.13 9.42
N ASN A 13 -13.76 22.80 10.55
CA ASN A 13 -14.04 23.71 11.63
C ASN A 13 -12.97 23.69 12.73
N GLY A 14 -12.21 22.59 12.81
CA GLY A 14 -11.11 22.46 13.77
C GLY A 14 -10.47 21.09 13.70
N ILE A 15 -9.22 21.02 14.14
CA ILE A 15 -8.45 19.81 14.33
C ILE A 15 -7.90 19.89 15.76
N GLU A 16 -8.15 18.85 16.55
CA GLU A 16 -7.65 18.71 17.93
C GLU A 16 -6.76 17.46 17.98
N SER A 17 -5.60 17.54 18.64
CA SER A 17 -4.73 16.38 18.81
C SER A 17 -5.32 15.47 19.89
N GLY A 18 -5.65 14.25 19.53
CA GLY A 18 -6.05 13.18 20.45
C GLY A 18 -4.85 12.41 21.01
N TYR A 19 -3.89 12.06 20.15
CA TYR A 19 -2.62 11.42 20.51
C TYR A 19 -1.53 11.88 19.54
N ASN A 20 -0.32 12.03 20.04
CA ASN A 20 0.84 12.45 19.26
C ASN A 20 2.08 11.66 19.72
N GLY A 21 2.29 10.49 19.08
CA GLY A 21 3.46 9.63 19.24
C GLY A 21 4.21 9.49 17.93
N TYR A 22 4.65 8.27 17.59
CA TYR A 22 5.21 7.98 16.27
C TYR A 22 4.19 8.29 15.17
N PHE A 23 2.94 7.81 15.34
CA PHE A 23 1.81 8.28 14.56
C PHE A 23 0.96 9.24 15.36
N LYS A 24 0.05 9.95 14.68
CA LYS A 24 -0.90 10.87 15.29
C LYS A 24 -2.32 10.33 15.17
N LEU A 25 -3.13 10.63 16.19
CA LEU A 25 -4.57 10.51 16.14
C LEU A 25 -5.17 11.90 16.38
N ASP A 26 -5.77 12.48 15.33
CA ASP A 26 -6.41 13.78 15.40
C ASP A 26 -7.94 13.64 15.52
N ILE A 27 -8.60 14.60 16.16
CA ILE A 27 -10.05 14.73 16.18
C ILE A 27 -10.42 15.82 15.19
N LEU A 28 -10.91 15.40 14.01
CA LEU A 28 -11.31 16.29 12.94
C LEU A 28 -12.78 16.70 13.09
N LYS A 29 -13.06 18.02 13.16
CA LYS A 29 -14.40 18.59 13.19
C LYS A 29 -14.70 19.29 11.86
N TYR A 30 -15.75 18.86 11.15
CA TYR A 30 -16.07 19.38 9.83
C TYR A 30 -17.57 19.37 9.55
N ARG A 31 -17.99 20.08 8.49
CA ARG A 31 -19.32 20.06 7.88
C ARG A 31 -19.18 19.82 6.39
N HIS A 32 -20.19 19.21 5.79
CA HIS A 32 -20.20 18.98 4.33
C HIS A 32 -21.61 19.20 3.76
N SER A 33 -21.69 19.43 2.44
CA SER A 33 -22.95 19.50 1.72
C SER A 33 -23.69 18.15 1.72
N LEU A 34 -25.01 18.20 1.84
CA LEU A 34 -25.87 17.02 1.79
C LEU A 34 -26.43 16.80 0.38
N TYR A 35 -26.52 15.56 -0.07
CA TYR A 35 -27.14 15.23 -1.38
C TYR A 35 -28.60 15.70 -1.50
N ARG A 36 -29.33 15.76 -0.38
CA ARG A 36 -30.69 16.28 -0.31
C ARG A 36 -30.79 17.80 -0.17
N GLY A 37 -29.66 18.50 -0.33
CA GLY A 37 -29.55 19.96 -0.14
C GLY A 37 -29.25 20.35 1.30
N GLY A 38 -28.68 21.56 1.45
CA GLY A 38 -28.20 22.08 2.74
C GLY A 38 -26.84 21.55 3.16
N SER A 39 -26.53 21.71 4.43
CA SER A 39 -25.25 21.31 5.04
C SER A 39 -25.51 20.38 6.23
N SER A 40 -24.58 19.47 6.49
CA SER A 40 -24.61 18.64 7.69
C SER A 40 -24.50 19.47 8.96
N ASP A 41 -24.87 18.91 10.10
CA ASP A 41 -24.35 19.37 11.40
C ASP A 41 -22.83 19.18 11.46
N THR A 42 -22.20 19.70 12.52
CA THR A 42 -20.78 19.44 12.74
C THR A 42 -20.57 17.95 13.03
N VAL A 43 -19.79 17.33 12.17
CA VAL A 43 -19.37 15.94 12.31
C VAL A 43 -18.01 15.93 13.00
N SER A 44 -17.83 15.06 14.00
CA SER A 44 -16.56 14.81 14.65
C SER A 44 -16.08 13.39 14.30
N ARG A 45 -14.83 13.24 13.90
CA ARG A 45 -14.19 11.94 13.58
C ARG A 45 -12.77 11.89 14.12
N GLU A 46 -12.40 10.73 14.61
CA GLU A 46 -11.00 10.39 14.87
C GLU A 46 -10.34 10.08 13.54
N LEU A 47 -9.17 10.65 13.31
CA LEU A 47 -8.38 10.51 12.10
C LEU A 47 -6.98 10.02 12.46
N PHE A 48 -6.62 8.83 11.99
CA PHE A 48 -5.27 8.32 12.08
C PHE A 48 -4.42 9.01 11.01
N VAL A 49 -3.53 9.88 11.45
CA VAL A 49 -2.67 10.67 10.58
C VAL A 49 -1.35 9.94 10.42
N ARG A 50 -1.13 9.41 9.23
CA ARG A 50 0.01 8.55 8.94
C ARG A 50 0.93 9.11 7.84
N GLY A 51 0.39 9.88 6.90
CA GLY A 51 1.08 10.30 5.68
C GLY A 51 0.98 9.25 4.57
N ASP A 52 1.46 9.61 3.40
CA ASP A 52 1.40 8.78 2.21
C ASP A 52 2.53 7.74 2.19
N ALA A 53 2.28 6.63 1.48
CA ALA A 53 3.28 5.59 1.27
C ALA A 53 3.32 5.16 -0.20
N VAL A 54 4.46 4.58 -0.60
CA VAL A 54 4.67 4.00 -1.91
C VAL A 54 4.66 2.48 -1.82
N VAL A 55 4.24 1.84 -2.89
CA VAL A 55 4.24 0.38 -3.06
C VAL A 55 4.82 0.06 -4.42
N VAL A 56 5.78 -0.87 -4.51
CA VAL A 56 6.44 -1.26 -5.75
C VAL A 56 6.38 -2.77 -5.95
N LEU A 57 5.61 -3.21 -6.94
CA LEU A 57 5.63 -4.60 -7.38
C LEU A 57 6.86 -4.84 -8.26
N LEU A 58 7.73 -5.73 -7.86
CA LEU A 58 8.86 -6.19 -8.65
C LEU A 58 8.52 -7.46 -9.41
N TYR A 59 8.99 -7.58 -10.65
CA TYR A 59 8.77 -8.76 -11.47
C TYR A 59 9.94 -8.98 -12.46
N ASP A 60 10.13 -10.24 -12.87
CA ASP A 60 11.09 -10.63 -13.90
C ASP A 60 10.36 -11.41 -14.99
N LEU A 61 10.28 -10.81 -16.18
CA LEU A 61 9.60 -11.43 -17.33
C LEU A 61 10.40 -12.63 -17.88
N SER A 62 11.73 -12.58 -17.79
CA SER A 62 12.59 -13.65 -18.33
C SER A 62 12.52 -14.93 -17.51
N LYS A 63 12.32 -14.79 -16.19
CA LYS A 63 12.18 -15.90 -15.24
C LYS A 63 10.73 -16.23 -14.92
N GLU A 64 9.79 -15.44 -15.42
CA GLU A 64 8.37 -15.56 -15.16
C GLU A 64 8.05 -15.59 -13.64
N VAL A 65 8.65 -14.67 -12.87
CA VAL A 65 8.42 -14.54 -11.43
C VAL A 65 7.96 -13.13 -11.05
N VAL A 66 7.05 -13.05 -10.08
CA VAL A 66 6.81 -11.86 -9.27
C VAL A 66 7.66 -11.97 -8.01
N VAL A 67 8.10 -10.81 -7.51
CA VAL A 67 8.90 -10.74 -6.28
C VAL A 67 8.10 -10.00 -5.22
N LEU A 68 7.93 -10.65 -4.09
CA LEU A 68 7.32 -10.10 -2.89
C LEU A 68 8.32 -10.18 -1.75
N ILE A 69 8.09 -9.39 -0.72
CA ILE A 69 8.79 -9.46 0.56
C ILE A 69 7.89 -10.12 1.60
N GLU A 70 8.48 -10.87 2.52
CA GLU A 70 7.79 -11.45 3.65
C GLU A 70 8.38 -10.89 4.95
N GLN A 71 7.53 -10.27 5.76
CA GLN A 71 7.95 -9.72 7.06
C GLN A 71 6.83 -9.79 8.09
N CYS A 72 7.20 -9.75 9.38
CA CYS A 72 6.27 -9.71 10.49
C CYS A 72 5.63 -8.32 10.61
N ARG A 73 4.31 -8.23 10.51
CA ARG A 73 3.57 -6.97 10.60
C ARG A 73 2.79 -6.85 11.91
N ALA A 74 3.05 -5.78 12.68
CA ALA A 74 2.36 -5.49 13.93
C ALA A 74 0.84 -5.51 13.81
N GLY A 75 0.29 -5.02 12.69
CA GLY A 75 -1.14 -5.04 12.41
C GLY A 75 -1.75 -6.43 12.31
N ALA A 76 -0.95 -7.45 11.98
CA ALA A 76 -1.39 -8.84 11.86
C ALA A 76 -1.25 -9.66 13.16
N LEU A 77 -0.36 -9.23 14.08
CA LEU A 77 -0.03 -9.97 15.30
C LEU A 77 -1.25 -10.33 16.16
N MET A 78 -2.14 -9.37 16.39
CA MET A 78 -3.31 -9.58 17.25
C MET A 78 -4.30 -10.58 16.66
N HIS A 79 -4.45 -10.58 15.32
CA HIS A 79 -5.28 -11.56 14.65
C HIS A 79 -4.64 -12.96 14.71
N ALA A 80 -3.35 -13.06 14.37
CA ALA A 80 -2.58 -14.31 14.41
C ALA A 80 -2.62 -14.95 15.80
N GLN A 81 -2.41 -14.17 16.87
CA GLN A 81 -2.52 -14.61 18.25
C GLN A 81 -3.93 -15.14 18.59
N LYS A 82 -4.97 -14.39 18.18
CA LYS A 82 -6.38 -14.74 18.44
C LYS A 82 -6.76 -16.08 17.83
N ILE A 83 -6.28 -16.40 16.64
CA ILE A 83 -6.59 -17.66 15.95
C ILE A 83 -5.58 -18.78 16.25
N GLY A 84 -4.51 -18.51 16.99
CA GLY A 84 -3.48 -19.49 17.33
C GLY A 84 -2.60 -19.93 16.17
N GLN A 85 -2.42 -19.04 15.15
CA GLN A 85 -1.63 -19.29 13.95
C GLN A 85 -0.59 -18.18 13.79
N ASN A 86 0.53 -18.32 14.49
CA ASN A 86 1.55 -17.27 14.58
C ASN A 86 2.12 -16.88 13.22
N GLU A 87 2.23 -17.84 12.28
CA GLU A 87 2.69 -17.62 10.90
C GLU A 87 1.84 -16.61 10.13
N GLN A 88 0.59 -16.39 10.52
CA GLN A 88 -0.29 -15.38 9.91
C GLN A 88 0.13 -13.93 10.23
N ALA A 89 1.12 -13.73 11.09
CA ALA A 89 1.70 -12.42 11.34
C ALA A 89 2.74 -12.01 10.28
N TRP A 90 3.30 -12.99 9.54
CA TRP A 90 4.19 -12.72 8.40
C TRP A 90 3.38 -12.58 7.12
N LEU A 91 3.47 -11.40 6.51
CA LEU A 91 2.67 -11.06 5.34
C LEU A 91 3.55 -11.01 4.08
N LEU A 92 2.98 -11.46 2.96
CA LEU A 92 3.59 -11.34 1.63
C LEU A 92 3.10 -10.04 0.99
N GLU A 93 4.03 -9.11 0.79
CA GLU A 93 3.75 -7.75 0.32
C GLU A 93 4.70 -7.38 -0.84
N PRO A 94 4.31 -6.46 -1.76
CA PRO A 94 5.30 -5.75 -2.56
C PRO A 94 6.18 -4.90 -1.64
N VAL A 95 7.33 -4.46 -2.11
CA VAL A 95 8.15 -3.42 -1.46
C VAL A 95 7.27 -2.22 -1.12
N ALA A 96 7.38 -1.68 0.10
CA ALA A 96 6.54 -0.57 0.51
C ALA A 96 7.15 0.25 1.64
N GLY A 97 7.14 1.57 1.52
CA GLY A 97 7.59 2.45 2.59
C GLY A 97 6.94 3.82 2.58
N MET A 98 7.20 4.58 3.61
CA MET A 98 6.66 5.94 3.74
C MET A 98 7.38 6.90 2.79
N ILE A 99 6.63 7.88 2.29
CA ILE A 99 7.19 8.97 1.48
C ILE A 99 7.70 10.04 2.43
N ASP A 100 8.99 10.27 2.42
CA ASP A 100 9.64 11.26 3.27
C ASP A 100 9.31 12.71 2.88
N PHE A 101 9.55 13.64 3.82
CA PHE A 101 9.33 15.06 3.56
C PHE A 101 10.15 15.54 2.34
N GLN A 102 9.50 16.16 1.37
CA GLN A 102 10.05 16.62 0.09
C GLN A 102 10.45 15.52 -0.91
N GLU A 103 10.15 14.27 -0.62
CA GLU A 103 10.34 13.16 -1.54
C GLU A 103 9.11 12.99 -2.45
N THR A 104 9.33 12.65 -3.71
CA THR A 104 8.24 12.23 -4.61
C THR A 104 7.96 10.74 -4.42
N PRO A 105 6.73 10.25 -4.73
CA PRO A 105 6.44 8.82 -4.66
C PRO A 105 7.41 7.94 -5.46
N GLN A 106 7.90 8.42 -6.61
CA GLN A 106 8.90 7.69 -7.41
C GLN A 106 10.26 7.61 -6.70
N GLN A 107 10.71 8.71 -6.09
CA GLN A 107 11.97 8.72 -5.34
C GLN A 107 11.90 7.76 -4.16
N ALA A 108 10.81 7.80 -3.39
CA ALA A 108 10.55 6.86 -2.31
C ALA A 108 10.55 5.42 -2.81
N GLY A 109 9.86 5.12 -3.91
CA GLY A 109 9.81 3.76 -4.46
C GLY A 109 11.18 3.22 -4.90
N ILE A 110 12.05 4.07 -5.45
CA ILE A 110 13.43 3.69 -5.82
C ILE A 110 14.26 3.42 -4.56
N ARG A 111 14.17 4.31 -3.55
CA ARG A 111 14.87 4.16 -2.27
C ARG A 111 14.44 2.89 -1.55
N GLU A 112 13.14 2.70 -1.33
CA GLU A 112 12.59 1.53 -0.63
C GLU A 112 12.91 0.22 -1.34
N THR A 113 12.90 0.21 -2.69
CA THR A 113 13.29 -0.99 -3.45
C THR A 113 14.73 -1.39 -3.19
N LYS A 114 15.63 -0.41 -3.05
CA LYS A 114 17.03 -0.67 -2.69
C LYS A 114 17.16 -1.16 -1.25
N GLU A 115 16.40 -0.58 -0.33
CA GLU A 115 16.42 -0.89 1.11
C GLU A 115 15.81 -2.24 1.42
N GLU A 116 14.60 -2.53 0.96
CA GLU A 116 13.84 -3.73 1.29
C GLU A 116 14.09 -4.91 0.33
N ALA A 117 14.56 -4.67 -0.91
CA ALA A 117 14.84 -5.74 -1.86
C ALA A 117 16.31 -5.85 -2.29
N GLY A 118 17.17 -4.91 -1.90
CA GLY A 118 18.60 -4.93 -2.20
C GLY A 118 18.94 -4.76 -3.68
N VAL A 119 18.00 -4.27 -4.50
CA VAL A 119 18.20 -4.08 -5.95
C VAL A 119 17.99 -2.62 -6.34
N GLU A 120 18.85 -2.11 -7.22
CA GLU A 120 18.73 -0.76 -7.77
C GLU A 120 17.83 -0.78 -9.01
N ILE A 121 16.85 0.14 -9.03
CA ILE A 121 15.95 0.37 -10.16
C ILE A 121 16.02 1.83 -10.56
N ASN A 122 15.75 2.12 -11.84
CA ASN A 122 15.76 3.49 -12.37
C ASN A 122 14.41 3.96 -12.87
N GLU A 123 13.50 3.03 -13.16
CA GLU A 123 12.20 3.32 -13.75
C GLU A 123 11.08 2.64 -12.96
N LEU A 124 10.00 3.37 -12.80
CA LEU A 124 8.77 2.91 -12.15
C LEU A 124 7.58 3.15 -13.09
N GLU A 125 6.83 2.08 -13.36
CA GLU A 125 5.56 2.14 -14.06
C GLU A 125 4.45 2.43 -13.06
N TYR A 126 3.71 3.53 -13.24
CA TYR A 126 2.60 3.88 -12.37
C TYR A 126 1.41 2.95 -12.59
N ILE A 127 0.85 2.44 -11.51
CA ILE A 127 -0.34 1.59 -11.51
C ILE A 127 -1.58 2.41 -11.16
N CYS A 128 -1.67 2.87 -9.94
CA CYS A 128 -2.78 3.68 -9.41
C CYS A 128 -2.40 4.26 -8.04
N GLN A 129 -3.30 5.06 -7.50
CA GLN A 129 -3.28 5.41 -6.07
C GLN A 129 -4.64 5.08 -5.45
N TYR A 130 -4.66 4.76 -4.16
CA TYR A 130 -5.91 4.48 -3.44
C TYR A 130 -5.80 4.77 -1.95
N TYR A 131 -6.96 4.93 -1.32
CA TYR A 131 -7.08 5.04 0.14
C TYR A 131 -7.30 3.64 0.73
N PRO A 132 -6.42 3.13 1.60
CA PRO A 132 -6.63 1.80 2.22
C PRO A 132 -7.78 1.80 3.23
N SER A 133 -8.02 2.92 3.93
CA SER A 133 -9.07 3.03 4.93
C SER A 133 -9.60 4.47 5.08
N PRO A 134 -10.29 5.04 4.05
CA PRO A 134 -10.64 6.46 4.00
C PRO A 134 -11.64 6.92 5.06
N GLY A 135 -12.24 6.00 5.81
CA GLY A 135 -13.16 6.32 6.90
C GLY A 135 -12.48 6.87 8.15
N ALA A 136 -11.20 6.56 8.36
CA ALA A 136 -10.49 6.90 9.60
C ALA A 136 -8.98 7.11 9.42
N CYS A 137 -8.43 6.99 8.22
CA CYS A 137 -7.01 7.17 7.92
C CYS A 137 -6.86 8.11 6.73
N ASP A 138 -5.85 8.99 6.78
CA ASP A 138 -5.55 9.93 5.70
C ASP A 138 -4.57 9.37 4.66
N GLU A 139 -4.00 8.20 4.91
CA GLU A 139 -3.01 7.56 4.04
C GLU A 139 -3.50 7.39 2.60
N ILE A 140 -2.66 7.76 1.65
CA ILE A 140 -2.78 7.39 0.24
C ILE A 140 -1.61 6.47 -0.10
N LEU A 141 -1.92 5.32 -0.70
CA LEU A 141 -0.91 4.41 -1.24
C LEU A 141 -0.72 4.67 -2.73
N HIS A 142 0.53 4.95 -3.14
CA HIS A 142 0.94 5.17 -4.53
C HIS A 142 1.57 3.90 -5.07
N LEU A 143 0.91 3.21 -5.99
CA LEU A 143 1.32 1.90 -6.50
C LEU A 143 2.09 2.03 -7.81
N TYR A 144 3.22 1.36 -7.84
CA TYR A 144 4.10 1.26 -9.00
C TYR A 144 4.53 -0.19 -9.24
N ALA A 145 5.15 -0.43 -10.38
CA ALA A 145 5.83 -1.68 -10.69
C ALA A 145 7.16 -1.40 -11.39
N SER A 146 8.10 -2.34 -11.28
CA SER A 146 9.37 -2.32 -12.00
C SER A 146 9.77 -3.72 -12.43
N GLU A 147 10.28 -3.82 -13.66
CA GLU A 147 10.95 -5.02 -14.15
C GLU A 147 12.38 -5.05 -13.63
N ILE A 148 12.82 -6.21 -13.15
CA ILE A 148 14.16 -6.41 -12.59
C ILE A 148 14.76 -7.72 -13.09
N ASP A 149 16.06 -7.91 -12.89
CA ASP A 149 16.69 -9.23 -12.95
C ASP A 149 16.64 -9.87 -11.55
N ALA A 150 15.75 -10.83 -11.36
CA ALA A 150 15.56 -11.50 -10.07
C ALA A 150 16.75 -12.39 -9.64
N SER A 151 17.79 -12.59 -10.50
CA SER A 151 19.03 -13.27 -10.08
C SER A 151 19.95 -12.39 -9.24
N LEU A 152 19.72 -11.11 -9.24
CA LEU A 152 20.50 -10.14 -8.46
C LEU A 152 19.99 -9.96 -7.04
N LEU A 153 18.82 -10.50 -6.72
CA LEU A 153 18.18 -10.35 -5.42
C LEU A 153 18.91 -11.17 -4.34
N PRO A 154 19.12 -10.60 -3.14
CA PRO A 154 19.57 -11.35 -1.97
C PRO A 154 18.44 -12.26 -1.46
N GLU A 155 18.76 -13.18 -0.57
CA GLU A 155 17.75 -14.01 0.12
C GLU A 155 17.03 -13.23 1.22
N TYR A 156 17.76 -12.33 1.91
CA TYR A 156 17.25 -11.50 3.00
C TYR A 156 17.69 -10.05 2.80
N ALA A 157 16.87 -9.12 3.29
CA ALA A 157 17.10 -7.68 3.23
C ALA A 157 16.50 -7.00 4.47
N GLY A 158 16.42 -5.66 4.44
CA GLY A 158 15.97 -4.82 5.56
C GLY A 158 17.14 -4.26 6.35
N PHE A 159 16.85 -3.37 7.29
CA PHE A 159 17.85 -2.71 8.12
C PHE A 159 17.75 -3.12 9.60
N ASP A 160 18.84 -3.59 10.18
CA ASP A 160 18.96 -3.89 11.62
C ASP A 160 18.59 -2.69 12.51
N THR A 161 18.88 -1.47 12.05
CA THR A 161 18.58 -0.23 12.77
C THR A 161 17.10 0.07 12.87
N GLU A 162 16.29 -0.49 11.98
CA GLU A 162 14.83 -0.36 11.95
C GLU A 162 14.11 -1.61 12.46
N ALA A 163 14.87 -2.59 12.93
CA ALA A 163 14.39 -3.91 13.35
C ALA A 163 13.61 -4.62 12.22
N GLU A 164 14.05 -4.42 10.98
CA GLU A 164 13.47 -5.05 9.80
C GLU A 164 14.24 -6.33 9.44
N ASP A 165 13.53 -7.44 9.48
CA ASP A 165 13.96 -8.76 9.03
C ASP A 165 13.06 -9.17 7.86
N ILE A 166 13.55 -8.97 6.65
CA ILE A 166 12.81 -9.14 5.41
C ILE A 166 13.34 -10.34 4.63
N LYS A 167 12.46 -11.24 4.25
CA LYS A 167 12.77 -12.34 3.34
C LYS A 167 12.25 -12.03 1.94
N ILE A 168 13.10 -12.17 0.93
CA ILE A 168 12.73 -12.03 -0.48
C ILE A 168 12.11 -13.32 -0.99
N VAL A 169 10.90 -13.21 -1.57
CA VAL A 169 10.12 -14.36 -2.05
C VAL A 169 9.83 -14.21 -3.53
N GLN A 170 10.48 -15.03 -4.35
CA GLN A 170 10.22 -15.14 -5.78
C GLN A 170 9.11 -16.16 -6.01
N ILE A 171 8.01 -15.76 -6.65
CA ILE A 171 6.85 -16.62 -6.89
C ILE A 171 6.63 -16.73 -8.41
N PRO A 172 6.67 -17.95 -9.00
CA PRO A 172 6.35 -18.14 -10.41
C PRO A 172 4.98 -17.56 -10.77
N PHE A 173 4.87 -16.93 -11.95
CA PHE A 173 3.62 -16.26 -12.38
C PHE A 173 2.38 -17.13 -12.26
N GLU A 174 2.48 -18.38 -12.68
CA GLU A 174 1.34 -19.30 -12.60
C GLU A 174 0.95 -19.58 -11.14
N GLN A 175 1.92 -19.77 -10.25
CA GLN A 175 1.66 -19.98 -8.83
C GLN A 175 1.07 -18.74 -8.17
N ALA A 176 1.60 -17.55 -8.48
CA ALA A 176 1.07 -16.28 -7.96
C ALA A 176 -0.38 -16.06 -8.45
N ARG A 177 -0.67 -16.37 -9.72
CA ARG A 177 -2.01 -16.29 -10.28
C ARG A 177 -3.00 -17.23 -9.59
N LEU A 178 -2.59 -18.47 -9.33
CA LEU A 178 -3.42 -19.44 -8.60
C LEU A 178 -3.66 -19.02 -7.15
N LYS A 179 -2.63 -18.52 -6.45
CA LYS A 179 -2.76 -17.98 -5.09
C LYS A 179 -3.70 -16.77 -5.06
N LEU A 180 -3.60 -15.85 -6.03
CA LEU A 180 -4.50 -14.70 -6.16
C LEU A 180 -5.94 -15.13 -6.38
N ALA A 181 -6.17 -16.06 -7.30
CA ALA A 181 -7.50 -16.57 -7.63
C ALA A 181 -8.17 -17.33 -6.47
N SER A 182 -7.38 -17.99 -5.63
CA SER A 182 -7.86 -18.74 -4.45
C SER A 182 -7.95 -17.91 -3.16
N GLY A 183 -7.65 -16.60 -3.22
CA GLY A 183 -7.74 -15.71 -2.06
C GLY A 183 -6.67 -15.96 -0.99
N GLN A 184 -5.50 -16.47 -1.36
CA GLN A 184 -4.40 -16.72 -0.43
C GLN A 184 -3.58 -15.47 -0.09
N PHE A 185 -3.71 -14.38 -0.86
CA PHE A 185 -3.16 -13.09 -0.50
C PHE A 185 -4.19 -12.30 0.29
N ASN A 186 -3.76 -11.72 1.41
CA ASN A 186 -4.61 -11.04 2.37
C ASN A 186 -4.23 -9.55 2.57
N VAL A 187 -3.24 -9.05 1.82
CA VAL A 187 -2.83 -7.64 1.81
C VAL A 187 -3.39 -6.95 0.58
N SER A 188 -4.05 -5.80 0.76
CA SER A 188 -4.73 -5.10 -0.32
C SER A 188 -3.79 -4.65 -1.43
N SER A 189 -2.62 -4.11 -1.10
CA SER A 189 -1.60 -3.69 -2.08
C SER A 189 -1.11 -4.86 -2.93
N THR A 190 -0.87 -6.02 -2.32
CA THR A 190 -0.49 -7.27 -3.02
C THR A 190 -1.58 -7.69 -4.00
N ILE A 191 -2.83 -7.71 -3.56
CA ILE A 191 -3.97 -8.10 -4.41
C ILE A 191 -4.11 -7.15 -5.60
N ILE A 192 -4.07 -5.84 -5.36
CA ILE A 192 -4.26 -4.82 -6.41
C ILE A 192 -3.12 -4.86 -7.43
N THR A 193 -1.87 -4.91 -6.97
CA THR A 193 -0.71 -4.93 -7.88
C THR A 193 -0.64 -6.21 -8.70
N LEU A 194 -0.93 -7.37 -8.12
CA LEU A 194 -0.99 -8.63 -8.84
C LEU A 194 -2.17 -8.70 -9.82
N GLN A 195 -3.34 -8.14 -9.49
CA GLN A 195 -4.45 -8.02 -10.42
C GLN A 195 -4.06 -7.14 -11.62
N TRP A 196 -3.45 -5.96 -11.38
CA TRP A 196 -2.96 -5.12 -12.45
C TRP A 196 -1.94 -5.87 -13.31
N PHE A 197 -0.97 -6.56 -12.70
CA PHE A 197 0.07 -7.28 -13.41
C PHE A 197 -0.51 -8.37 -14.34
N PHE A 198 -1.37 -9.25 -13.81
CA PHE A 198 -1.90 -10.36 -14.59
C PHE A 198 -2.96 -9.97 -15.62
N TYR A 199 -3.81 -8.95 -15.33
CA TYR A 199 -4.93 -8.59 -16.19
C TYR A 199 -4.67 -7.39 -17.09
N GLN A 200 -3.65 -6.59 -16.82
CA GLN A 200 -3.31 -5.43 -17.65
C GLN A 200 -1.91 -5.58 -18.23
N LYS A 201 -0.86 -5.63 -17.41
CA LYS A 201 0.53 -5.65 -17.87
C LYS A 201 0.84 -6.85 -18.78
N LEU A 202 0.61 -8.08 -18.32
CA LEU A 202 0.87 -9.29 -19.13
C LEU A 202 -0.05 -9.40 -20.35
N ALA A 203 -1.25 -8.86 -20.30
CA ALA A 203 -2.15 -8.82 -21.44
C ALA A 203 -1.62 -7.91 -22.56
N GLN A 204 -1.06 -6.75 -22.20
CA GLN A 204 -0.43 -5.82 -23.14
C GLN A 204 0.82 -6.40 -23.81
N LEU A 205 1.61 -7.20 -23.09
CA LEU A 205 2.83 -7.81 -23.65
C LEU A 205 2.53 -8.98 -24.62
N LYS A 206 1.31 -9.52 -24.60
CA LYS A 206 0.86 -10.60 -25.47
C LYS A 206 0.07 -10.10 -26.69
N ALA A 207 -0.26 -8.82 -26.76
CA ALA A 207 -1.01 -8.19 -27.85
C ALA A 207 -0.09 -7.68 -28.95
#